data_19c62234c1ba6a20e0440b4ddba77781
#
_entry.id   19c62234c1ba6a20e0440b4ddba77781
#
_cell.length_a   1.000
_cell.length_b   1.000
_cell.length_c   1.000
_cell.angle_alpha   90.00
_cell.angle_beta   90.00
_cell.angle_gamma   90.00
#
_symmetry.space_group_name_H-M   'P 1'
#
loop_
_entity.id
_entity.type
_entity.pdbx_description
1 polymer ?
#
loop_
_entity_poly.entity_id
_entity_poly.type
_entity_poly.pdbx_seq_one_letter_code
_entity_poly.pdbx_strand_id
1 'polypeptide(L)'
;MPNIIDHVSYLSEEIGPRPAGTEEEQQAALYITEFMQKEAGLSTSVEDFTATSNPEMASIICGALLIVCAVIGIAVPAAGVVAVIGAVVGAALQILEALDKPVLSSLFGKGISQNVVAKYEPEQEGGDTSSRHRKVVLVSHYDSGKVRAELNGPALGLLPILKLVSLGCTVLVPILLLIKTIALGEAAGAAPVIVSVILVIALVFAVLPFISAIVHRLASYNAGANCNASGVAVLMEAASRVGRPSSVTGDEGASPIVHGEEA
;
A
#
# COMPACT_ATOMS: atom_id res chain seq x y z
N MET A 1 -11.05 -25.93 -19.13
CA MET A 1 -10.43 -25.08 -18.12
C MET A 1 -10.46 -23.63 -18.56
N PRO A 2 -10.77 -22.72 -17.65
CA PRO A 2 -10.58 -21.31 -17.93
C PRO A 2 -9.09 -21.06 -18.19
N ASN A 3 -8.77 -20.23 -19.16
CA ASN A 3 -7.39 -19.83 -19.41
C ASN A 3 -7.03 -18.59 -18.54
N ILE A 4 -5.76 -18.16 -18.54
CA ILE A 4 -5.31 -17.00 -17.76
C ILE A 4 -6.16 -15.76 -18.06
N ILE A 5 -6.55 -15.55 -19.31
CA ILE A 5 -7.35 -14.39 -19.74
C ILE A 5 -8.76 -14.45 -19.15
N ASP A 6 -9.37 -15.63 -19.11
CA ASP A 6 -10.71 -15.82 -18.53
C ASP A 6 -10.72 -15.46 -17.04
N HIS A 7 -9.67 -15.84 -16.29
CA HIS A 7 -9.51 -15.45 -14.89
C HIS A 7 -9.35 -13.94 -14.71
N VAL A 8 -8.55 -13.30 -15.58
CA VAL A 8 -8.39 -11.84 -15.56
C VAL A 8 -9.71 -11.15 -15.86
N SER A 9 -10.43 -11.58 -16.91
CA SER A 9 -11.72 -11.01 -17.29
C SER A 9 -12.75 -11.18 -16.16
N TYR A 10 -12.87 -12.37 -15.60
CA TYR A 10 -13.79 -12.62 -14.50
C TYR A 10 -13.52 -11.73 -13.29
N LEU A 11 -12.25 -11.65 -12.84
CA LEU A 11 -11.89 -10.81 -11.71
C LEU A 11 -12.05 -9.31 -11.99
N SER A 12 -11.74 -8.85 -13.20
CA SER A 12 -11.73 -7.41 -13.50
C SER A 12 -13.03 -6.88 -14.09
N GLU A 13 -13.81 -7.68 -14.81
CA GLU A 13 -15.02 -7.25 -15.51
C GLU A 13 -16.29 -7.72 -14.81
N GLU A 14 -16.34 -8.99 -14.38
CA GLU A 14 -17.54 -9.54 -13.70
C GLU A 14 -17.60 -9.11 -12.24
N ILE A 15 -16.51 -9.28 -11.47
CA ILE A 15 -16.45 -8.80 -10.08
C ILE A 15 -16.14 -7.29 -10.05
N GLY A 16 -15.19 -6.83 -10.87
CA GLY A 16 -14.83 -5.42 -10.97
C GLY A 16 -13.89 -4.94 -9.84
N PRO A 17 -14.06 -3.69 -9.38
CA PRO A 17 -13.26 -3.15 -8.28
C PRO A 17 -13.46 -3.93 -6.98
N ARG A 18 -12.36 -4.35 -6.36
CA ARG A 18 -12.32 -5.22 -5.17
C ARG A 18 -11.51 -4.58 -4.04
N PRO A 19 -12.01 -3.49 -3.42
CA PRO A 19 -11.31 -2.90 -2.29
C PRO A 19 -11.25 -3.84 -1.10
N ALA A 20 -10.15 -3.79 -0.34
CA ALA A 20 -10.00 -4.59 0.87
C ALA A 20 -11.15 -4.36 1.87
N GLY A 21 -11.75 -5.43 2.35
CA GLY A 21 -12.88 -5.42 3.29
C GLY A 21 -14.24 -5.22 2.65
N THR A 22 -14.39 -5.43 1.33
CA THR A 22 -15.69 -5.34 0.62
C THR A 22 -16.23 -6.71 0.23
N GLU A 23 -17.51 -6.73 -0.18
CA GLU A 23 -18.15 -7.95 -0.67
C GLU A 23 -17.52 -8.45 -1.97
N GLU A 24 -17.05 -7.55 -2.83
CA GLU A 24 -16.35 -7.89 -4.08
C GLU A 24 -15.01 -8.56 -3.82
N GLU A 25 -14.27 -8.13 -2.78
CA GLU A 25 -13.07 -8.84 -2.34
C GLU A 25 -13.39 -10.26 -1.87
N GLN A 26 -14.48 -10.43 -1.09
CA GLN A 26 -14.93 -11.74 -0.62
C GLN A 26 -15.35 -12.66 -1.79
N GLN A 27 -16.05 -12.11 -2.79
CA GLN A 27 -16.41 -12.86 -4.00
C GLN A 27 -15.15 -13.35 -4.75
N ALA A 28 -14.14 -12.49 -4.87
CA ALA A 28 -12.87 -12.87 -5.46
C ALA A 28 -12.16 -13.97 -4.64
N ALA A 29 -12.15 -13.85 -3.31
CA ALA A 29 -11.59 -14.88 -2.43
C ALA A 29 -12.29 -16.24 -2.60
N LEU A 30 -13.62 -16.23 -2.67
CA LEU A 30 -14.41 -17.43 -2.91
C LEU A 30 -14.10 -18.07 -4.28
N TYR A 31 -14.04 -17.25 -5.33
CA TYR A 31 -13.68 -17.71 -6.67
C TYR A 31 -12.30 -18.37 -6.72
N ILE A 32 -11.29 -17.71 -6.13
CA ILE A 32 -9.93 -18.25 -6.06
C ILE A 32 -9.90 -19.55 -5.25
N THR A 33 -10.60 -19.58 -4.10
CA THR A 33 -10.66 -20.76 -3.24
C THR A 33 -11.29 -21.95 -3.96
N GLU A 34 -12.42 -21.70 -4.64
CA GLU A 34 -13.13 -22.74 -5.39
C GLU A 34 -12.26 -23.32 -6.53
N PHE A 35 -11.57 -22.46 -7.27
CA PHE A 35 -10.63 -22.88 -8.31
C PHE A 35 -9.48 -23.72 -7.73
N MET A 36 -8.85 -23.25 -6.65
CA MET A 36 -7.74 -23.96 -6.02
C MET A 36 -8.14 -25.34 -5.49
N GLN A 37 -9.38 -25.46 -5.00
CA GLN A 37 -9.90 -26.76 -4.52
C GLN A 37 -10.32 -27.69 -5.65
N LYS A 38 -11.16 -27.20 -6.58
CA LYS A 38 -11.82 -28.04 -7.57
C LYS A 38 -10.94 -28.31 -8.79
N GLU A 39 -10.23 -27.28 -9.27
CA GLU A 39 -9.47 -27.38 -10.49
C GLU A 39 -7.99 -27.71 -10.25
N ALA A 40 -7.40 -27.17 -9.20
CA ALA A 40 -6.01 -27.45 -8.84
C ALA A 40 -5.88 -28.62 -7.84
N GLY A 41 -6.95 -29.05 -7.17
CA GLY A 41 -6.93 -30.16 -6.21
C GLY A 41 -6.13 -29.86 -4.94
N LEU A 42 -6.00 -28.60 -4.56
CA LEU A 42 -5.18 -28.16 -3.44
C LEU A 42 -6.03 -28.02 -2.17
N SER A 43 -5.41 -28.29 -1.02
CA SER A 43 -5.99 -27.94 0.28
C SER A 43 -5.94 -26.43 0.48
N THR A 44 -7.10 -25.81 0.71
CA THR A 44 -7.21 -24.36 0.87
C THR A 44 -7.79 -23.95 2.22
N SER A 45 -7.35 -22.83 2.74
CA SER A 45 -7.94 -22.14 3.88
C SER A 45 -8.10 -20.65 3.58
N VAL A 46 -9.14 -20.05 4.11
CA VAL A 46 -9.34 -18.60 4.10
C VAL A 46 -9.04 -18.08 5.49
N GLU A 47 -8.16 -17.09 5.58
CA GLU A 47 -7.68 -16.52 6.83
C GLU A 47 -8.09 -15.04 6.88
N ASP A 48 -8.96 -14.70 7.84
CA ASP A 48 -9.40 -13.33 8.05
C ASP A 48 -8.34 -12.52 8.79
N PHE A 49 -8.18 -11.27 8.39
CA PHE A 49 -7.33 -10.31 9.10
C PHE A 49 -7.93 -8.91 9.08
N THR A 50 -7.48 -8.07 10.01
CA THR A 50 -7.95 -6.69 10.07
C THR A 50 -7.12 -5.81 9.14
N ALA A 51 -7.77 -5.21 8.16
CA ALA A 51 -7.19 -4.23 7.25
C ALA A 51 -7.62 -2.79 7.59
N THR A 52 -6.81 -1.81 7.21
CA THR A 52 -7.16 -0.39 7.33
C THR A 52 -7.93 0.06 6.10
N SER A 53 -9.20 0.45 6.29
CA SER A 53 -10.07 0.85 5.18
C SER A 53 -9.80 2.27 4.65
N ASN A 54 -9.17 3.14 5.44
CA ASN A 54 -8.97 4.55 5.11
C ASN A 54 -7.55 5.03 5.46
N PRO A 55 -6.50 4.52 4.80
CA PRO A 55 -5.12 4.88 5.11
C PRO A 55 -4.81 6.36 4.83
N GLU A 56 -5.54 7.01 3.93
CA GLU A 56 -5.35 8.41 3.57
C GLU A 56 -5.70 9.38 4.72
N MET A 57 -6.55 8.96 5.67
CA MET A 57 -7.01 9.83 6.77
C MET A 57 -5.86 10.30 7.66
N ALA A 58 -4.87 9.48 7.87
CA ALA A 58 -3.68 9.85 8.65
C ALA A 58 -2.96 11.06 8.01
N SER A 59 -2.67 11.00 6.71
CA SER A 59 -2.02 12.10 5.99
C SER A 59 -2.88 13.36 5.93
N ILE A 60 -4.20 13.21 5.84
CA ILE A 60 -5.14 14.35 5.86
C ILE A 60 -5.09 15.04 7.21
N ILE A 61 -5.14 14.31 8.31
CA ILE A 61 -5.13 14.87 9.67
C ILE A 61 -3.78 15.52 9.98
N CYS A 62 -2.67 14.84 9.68
CA CYS A 62 -1.33 15.37 9.92
C CYS A 62 -1.07 16.63 9.09
N GLY A 63 -1.45 16.64 7.82
CA GLY A 63 -1.30 17.81 6.95
C GLY A 63 -2.17 18.99 7.40
N ALA A 64 -3.43 18.75 7.78
CA ALA A 64 -4.30 19.78 8.33
C ALA A 64 -3.71 20.37 9.64
N LEU A 65 -3.20 19.51 10.52
CA LEU A 65 -2.55 19.95 11.77
C LEU A 65 -1.33 20.82 11.48
N LEU A 66 -0.46 20.44 10.56
CA LEU A 66 0.69 21.24 10.15
C LEU A 66 0.29 22.60 9.59
N ILE A 67 -0.73 22.67 8.72
CA ILE A 67 -1.24 23.91 8.15
C ILE A 67 -1.76 24.82 9.26
N VAL A 68 -2.63 24.29 10.13
CA VAL A 68 -3.23 25.07 11.23
C VAL A 68 -2.15 25.61 12.17
N CYS A 69 -1.19 24.76 12.58
CA CYS A 69 -0.10 25.17 13.44
C CYS A 69 0.81 26.21 12.78
N ALA A 70 1.12 26.09 11.48
CA ALA A 70 1.91 27.06 10.77
C ALA A 70 1.19 28.42 10.68
N VAL A 71 -0.11 28.42 10.36
CA VAL A 71 -0.92 29.65 10.31
C VAL A 71 -0.99 30.33 11.67
N ILE A 72 -1.29 29.57 12.74
CA ILE A 72 -1.36 30.11 14.10
C ILE A 72 0.00 30.69 14.53
N GLY A 73 1.10 29.96 14.30
CA GLY A 73 2.44 30.41 14.69
C GLY A 73 2.94 31.63 13.88
N ILE A 74 2.40 31.86 12.67
CA ILE A 74 2.68 33.08 11.88
C ILE A 74 1.82 34.24 12.36
N ALA A 75 0.52 34.03 12.58
CA ALA A 75 -0.46 35.09 12.78
C ALA A 75 -0.61 35.49 14.25
N VAL A 76 -0.36 34.59 15.21
CA VAL A 76 -0.63 34.80 16.64
C VAL A 76 0.62 34.49 17.45
N PRO A 77 1.54 35.47 17.66
CA PRO A 77 2.79 35.22 18.40
C PRO A 77 2.59 34.61 19.78
N ALA A 78 1.55 35.03 20.50
CA ALA A 78 1.22 34.51 21.84
C ALA A 78 0.92 33.00 21.87
N ALA A 79 0.48 32.43 20.75
CA ALA A 79 0.20 31.00 20.57
C ALA A 79 1.38 30.21 19.99
N GLY A 80 2.52 30.84 19.77
CA GLY A 80 3.66 30.25 19.08
C GLY A 80 4.14 28.94 19.68
N VAL A 81 4.23 28.83 21.02
CA VAL A 81 4.65 27.59 21.68
C VAL A 81 3.69 26.44 21.41
N VAL A 82 2.39 26.69 21.47
CA VAL A 82 1.35 25.67 21.18
C VAL A 82 1.42 25.25 19.72
N ALA A 83 1.63 26.20 18.82
CA ALA A 83 1.80 25.93 17.40
C ALA A 83 3.05 25.07 17.11
N VAL A 84 4.16 25.32 17.78
CA VAL A 84 5.38 24.49 17.68
C VAL A 84 5.11 23.06 18.15
N ILE A 85 4.49 22.88 19.30
CA ILE A 85 4.17 21.55 19.85
C ILE A 85 3.27 20.78 18.88
N GLY A 86 2.19 21.42 18.40
CA GLY A 86 1.29 20.78 17.43
C GLY A 86 1.97 20.43 16.11
N ALA A 87 2.84 21.30 15.60
CA ALA A 87 3.61 21.04 14.38
C ALA A 87 4.60 19.88 14.56
N VAL A 88 5.27 19.77 15.72
CA VAL A 88 6.16 18.65 16.03
C VAL A 88 5.38 17.34 16.08
N VAL A 89 4.22 17.31 16.73
CA VAL A 89 3.37 16.12 16.80
C VAL A 89 2.87 15.73 15.41
N GLY A 90 2.36 16.69 14.63
CA GLY A 90 1.91 16.43 13.26
C GLY A 90 3.02 15.92 12.35
N ALA A 91 4.22 16.50 12.43
CA ALA A 91 5.38 16.07 11.67
C ALA A 91 5.84 14.66 12.08
N ALA A 92 5.91 14.37 13.38
CA ALA A 92 6.31 13.07 13.87
C ALA A 92 5.34 11.97 13.43
N LEU A 93 4.03 12.20 13.52
CA LEU A 93 3.01 11.25 13.05
C LEU A 93 3.10 11.04 11.53
N GLN A 94 3.27 12.12 10.74
CA GLN A 94 3.42 12.02 9.30
C GLN A 94 4.66 11.22 8.90
N ILE A 95 5.78 11.38 9.61
CA ILE A 95 7.02 10.64 9.36
C ILE A 95 6.82 9.15 9.72
N LEU A 96 6.18 8.84 10.84
CA LEU A 96 5.90 7.46 11.23
C LEU A 96 5.05 6.74 10.18
N GLU A 97 3.99 7.39 9.68
CA GLU A 97 3.17 6.85 8.58
C GLU A 97 4.00 6.66 7.30
N ALA A 98 4.89 7.61 6.97
CA ALA A 98 5.76 7.51 5.79
C ALA A 98 6.83 6.39 5.90
N LEU A 99 7.13 5.94 7.13
CA LEU A 99 8.02 4.82 7.43
C LEU A 99 7.28 3.48 7.60
N ASP A 100 6.05 3.38 7.11
CA ASP A 100 5.18 2.20 7.22
C ASP A 100 4.92 1.75 8.67
N LYS A 101 4.90 2.73 9.59
CA LYS A 101 4.50 2.51 11.00
C LYS A 101 3.11 3.13 11.21
N PRO A 102 2.02 2.38 11.02
CA PRO A 102 0.66 2.89 11.00
C PRO A 102 0.17 3.20 12.42
N VAL A 103 0.59 4.34 12.98
CA VAL A 103 0.17 4.78 14.31
C VAL A 103 -1.22 5.41 14.24
N LEU A 104 -1.40 6.37 13.36
CA LEU A 104 -2.65 7.11 13.23
C LEU A 104 -3.64 6.39 12.30
N SER A 105 -3.16 5.85 11.17
CA SER A 105 -4.00 5.13 10.22
C SER A 105 -4.65 3.88 10.81
N SER A 106 -3.99 3.23 11.78
CA SER A 106 -4.56 2.08 12.51
C SER A 106 -5.79 2.42 13.37
N LEU A 107 -6.04 3.71 13.63
CA LEU A 107 -7.21 4.18 14.40
C LEU A 107 -8.44 4.40 13.51
N PHE A 108 -8.24 4.53 12.18
CA PHE A 108 -9.30 4.91 11.26
C PHE A 108 -9.71 3.75 10.35
N GLY A 109 -10.93 3.28 10.53
CA GLY A 109 -11.57 2.32 9.65
C GLY A 109 -10.85 0.96 9.64
N LYS A 110 -11.36 0.03 10.43
CA LYS A 110 -10.94 -1.37 10.39
C LYS A 110 -11.97 -2.15 9.60
N GLY A 111 -11.54 -2.74 8.49
CA GLY A 111 -12.30 -3.73 7.72
C GLY A 111 -11.75 -5.13 7.97
N ILE A 112 -12.57 -6.14 7.73
CA ILE A 112 -12.11 -7.52 7.70
C ILE A 112 -11.77 -7.83 6.24
N SER A 113 -10.52 -8.14 5.98
CA SER A 113 -10.02 -8.62 4.69
C SER A 113 -9.57 -10.08 4.83
N GLN A 114 -9.31 -10.75 3.73
CA GLN A 114 -9.08 -12.19 3.72
C GLN A 114 -7.85 -12.57 2.92
N ASN A 115 -7.12 -13.59 3.39
CA ASN A 115 -6.07 -14.25 2.63
C ASN A 115 -6.55 -15.64 2.22
N VAL A 116 -6.39 -15.99 0.96
CA VAL A 116 -6.58 -17.36 0.48
C VAL A 116 -5.23 -18.07 0.50
N VAL A 117 -5.12 -19.13 1.27
CA VAL A 117 -3.89 -19.93 1.39
C VAL A 117 -4.16 -21.31 0.80
N ALA A 118 -3.45 -21.67 -0.26
CA ALA A 118 -3.48 -22.99 -0.86
C ALA A 118 -2.14 -23.71 -0.59
N LYS A 119 -2.21 -24.99 -0.22
CA LYS A 119 -1.04 -25.80 0.11
C LYS A 119 -0.96 -27.00 -0.83
N TYR A 120 0.21 -27.21 -1.37
CA TYR A 120 0.60 -28.42 -2.07
C TYR A 120 1.60 -29.19 -1.22
N GLU A 121 1.26 -30.42 -0.89
CA GLU A 121 2.14 -31.36 -0.20
C GLU A 121 2.39 -32.53 -1.15
N PRO A 122 3.60 -32.65 -1.72
CA PRO A 122 3.91 -33.76 -2.62
C PRO A 122 3.84 -35.08 -1.86
N GLU A 123 3.27 -36.11 -2.49
CA GLU A 123 3.30 -37.47 -1.95
C GLU A 123 4.75 -37.90 -1.79
N GLN A 124 5.10 -38.35 -0.57
CA GLN A 124 6.45 -38.86 -0.31
C GLN A 124 6.59 -40.25 -0.89
N GLU A 125 7.13 -40.38 -2.08
CA GLU A 125 7.60 -41.66 -2.57
C GLU A 125 8.89 -42.04 -1.84
N GLY A 126 8.80 -42.98 -0.87
CA GLY A 126 9.93 -43.76 -0.35
C GLY A 126 10.93 -43.04 0.53
N GLY A 127 10.68 -42.98 1.82
CA GLY A 127 11.62 -43.41 2.88
C GLY A 127 12.88 -42.60 3.16
N ASP A 128 13.25 -41.53 2.46
CA ASP A 128 14.44 -40.78 2.82
C ASP A 128 14.06 -39.48 3.56
N THR A 129 14.12 -39.53 4.90
CA THR A 129 13.84 -38.40 5.79
C THR A 129 14.97 -37.38 5.88
N SER A 130 16.04 -37.55 5.11
CA SER A 130 17.24 -36.71 5.18
C SER A 130 17.24 -35.52 4.20
N SER A 131 16.33 -35.49 3.23
CA SER A 131 16.28 -34.38 2.25
C SER A 131 15.71 -33.10 2.87
N ARG A 132 16.48 -32.02 2.83
CA ARG A 132 16.00 -30.67 3.18
C ARG A 132 14.96 -30.22 2.15
N HIS A 133 13.67 -30.33 2.51
CA HIS A 133 12.62 -29.78 1.67
C HIS A 133 12.68 -28.24 1.66
N ARG A 134 12.85 -27.65 0.49
CA ARG A 134 12.74 -26.20 0.30
C ARG A 134 11.25 -25.87 0.18
N LYS A 135 10.78 -24.92 0.99
CA LYS A 135 9.44 -24.37 0.85
C LYS A 135 9.49 -23.22 -0.14
N VAL A 136 8.64 -23.25 -1.17
CA VAL A 136 8.42 -22.15 -2.10
C VAL A 136 7.06 -21.56 -1.78
N VAL A 137 7.00 -20.24 -1.62
CA VAL A 137 5.77 -19.49 -1.38
C VAL A 137 5.54 -18.55 -2.55
N LEU A 138 4.43 -18.72 -3.25
CA LEU A 138 3.98 -17.80 -4.31
C LEU A 138 2.93 -16.89 -3.71
N VAL A 139 3.08 -15.59 -3.90
CA VAL A 139 2.19 -14.57 -3.33
C VAL A 139 1.69 -13.64 -4.42
N SER A 140 0.40 -13.37 -4.43
CA SER A 140 -0.24 -12.37 -5.28
C SER A 140 -1.39 -11.73 -4.53
N HIS A 141 -1.53 -10.42 -4.58
CA HIS A 141 -2.70 -9.76 -4.02
C HIS A 141 -3.86 -9.75 -5.03
N TYR A 142 -5.08 -9.92 -4.58
CA TYR A 142 -6.28 -9.95 -5.43
C TYR A 142 -7.22 -8.76 -5.22
N ASP A 143 -6.97 -7.94 -4.20
CA ASP A 143 -7.63 -6.65 -4.03
C ASP A 143 -7.24 -5.66 -5.13
N SER A 144 -8.07 -4.66 -5.35
CA SER A 144 -7.79 -3.60 -6.30
C SER A 144 -7.67 -2.24 -5.63
N GLY A 145 -6.70 -1.45 -6.10
CA GLY A 145 -6.43 -0.11 -5.58
C GLY A 145 -7.26 0.97 -6.25
N LYS A 146 -7.16 2.18 -5.71
CA LYS A 146 -7.71 3.39 -6.32
C LYS A 146 -6.86 3.87 -7.49
N VAL A 147 -7.49 4.59 -8.41
CA VAL A 147 -6.79 5.27 -9.50
C VAL A 147 -5.86 6.34 -8.93
N ARG A 148 -4.59 6.27 -9.30
CA ARG A 148 -3.58 7.24 -8.89
C ARG A 148 -3.30 8.20 -10.02
N ALA A 149 -3.88 9.40 -9.96
CA ALA A 149 -3.72 10.42 -10.97
C ALA A 149 -2.26 10.89 -11.10
N GLU A 150 -1.50 10.88 -10.01
CA GLU A 150 -0.08 11.26 -9.98
C GLU A 150 0.83 10.32 -10.77
N LEU A 151 0.37 9.09 -11.04
CA LEU A 151 1.13 8.11 -11.83
C LEU A 151 0.92 8.25 -13.35
N ASN A 152 -0.03 9.08 -13.77
CA ASN A 152 -0.42 9.22 -15.18
C ASN A 152 0.18 10.47 -15.86
N GLY A 153 1.33 10.94 -15.44
CA GLY A 153 1.87 12.18 -15.99
C GLY A 153 3.37 12.16 -16.28
N PRO A 154 3.85 13.17 -17.04
CA PRO A 154 5.28 13.32 -17.30
C PRO A 154 6.10 13.58 -16.02
N ALA A 155 5.43 13.95 -14.92
CA ALA A 155 6.04 14.17 -13.62
C ALA A 155 6.36 12.89 -12.86
N LEU A 156 6.05 11.70 -13.39
CA LEU A 156 6.29 10.41 -12.73
C LEU A 156 7.74 10.26 -12.24
N GLY A 157 8.71 10.67 -13.06
CA GLY A 157 10.14 10.63 -12.69
C GLY A 157 10.52 11.56 -11.54
N LEU A 158 9.72 12.59 -11.26
CA LEU A 158 9.96 13.55 -10.18
C LEU A 158 9.32 13.11 -8.85
N LEU A 159 8.41 12.16 -8.85
CA LEU A 159 7.69 11.74 -7.64
C LEU A 159 8.62 11.31 -6.48
N PRO A 160 9.70 10.52 -6.69
CA PRO A 160 10.61 10.18 -5.59
C PRO A 160 11.29 11.41 -4.99
N ILE A 161 11.69 12.37 -5.83
CA ILE A 161 12.31 13.62 -5.41
C ILE A 161 11.30 14.48 -4.64
N LEU A 162 10.08 14.62 -5.15
CA LEU A 162 9.02 15.38 -4.48
C LEU A 162 8.65 14.77 -3.12
N LYS A 163 8.61 13.45 -3.00
CA LYS A 163 8.41 12.76 -1.71
C LYS A 163 9.53 13.05 -0.73
N LEU A 164 10.79 12.99 -1.16
CA LEU A 164 11.94 13.28 -0.31
C LEU A 164 11.95 14.75 0.13
N VAL A 165 11.71 15.69 -0.79
CA VAL A 165 11.62 17.13 -0.50
C VAL A 165 10.47 17.39 0.47
N SER A 166 9.29 16.80 0.25
CA SER A 166 8.14 16.92 1.13
C SER A 166 8.45 16.43 2.55
N LEU A 167 9.10 15.28 2.68
CA LEU A 167 9.50 14.74 3.98
C LEU A 167 10.49 15.66 4.70
N GLY A 168 11.49 16.19 3.97
CA GLY A 168 12.44 17.17 4.52
C GLY A 168 11.75 18.45 4.97
N CYS A 169 10.80 18.98 4.18
CA CYS A 169 10.01 20.14 4.52
C CYS A 169 9.07 19.91 5.72
N THR A 170 8.54 18.69 5.86
CA THR A 170 7.74 18.31 7.04
C THR A 170 8.53 18.45 8.34
N VAL A 171 9.83 18.12 8.33
CA VAL A 171 10.74 18.33 9.46
C VAL A 171 11.10 19.81 9.62
N LEU A 172 11.28 20.51 8.52
CA LEU A 172 11.71 21.91 8.51
C LEU A 172 10.64 22.87 9.07
N VAL A 173 9.36 22.61 8.85
CA VAL A 173 8.25 23.46 9.33
C VAL A 173 8.29 23.69 10.84
N PRO A 174 8.29 22.64 11.72
CA PRO A 174 8.36 22.86 13.17
C PRO A 174 9.68 23.53 13.62
N ILE A 175 10.80 23.29 12.94
CA ILE A 175 12.07 23.95 13.24
C ILE A 175 11.98 25.46 12.96
N LEU A 176 11.43 25.84 11.82
CA LEU A 176 11.26 27.27 11.47
C LEU A 176 10.25 27.95 12.40
N LEU A 177 9.18 27.27 12.80
CA LEU A 177 8.26 27.77 13.82
C LEU A 177 8.95 27.96 15.16
N LEU A 178 9.80 27.04 15.58
CA LEU A 178 10.57 27.13 16.81
C LEU A 178 11.52 28.33 16.79
N ILE A 179 12.28 28.50 15.69
CA ILE A 179 13.17 29.63 15.50
C ILE A 179 12.39 30.94 15.56
N LYS A 180 11.27 31.04 14.85
CA LYS A 180 10.41 32.22 14.87
C LYS A 180 9.90 32.54 16.25
N THR A 181 9.42 31.53 16.98
CA THR A 181 8.78 31.71 18.29
C THR A 181 9.76 32.03 19.41
N ILE A 182 10.89 31.30 19.47
CA ILE A 182 11.85 31.43 20.60
C ILE A 182 12.98 32.40 20.29
N ALA A 183 13.61 32.27 19.10
CA ALA A 183 14.79 33.06 18.80
C ALA A 183 14.48 34.49 18.32
N LEU A 184 13.37 34.64 17.58
CA LEU A 184 12.99 35.95 17.05
C LEU A 184 11.91 36.62 17.91
N GLY A 185 11.02 35.87 18.55
CA GLY A 185 9.98 36.40 19.43
C GLY A 185 9.21 37.57 18.81
N GLU A 186 9.21 38.71 19.47
CA GLU A 186 8.64 39.98 19.00
C GLU A 186 9.64 40.88 18.29
N ALA A 187 10.79 40.33 17.86
CA ALA A 187 11.81 41.11 17.16
C ALA A 187 11.22 41.81 15.92
N ALA A 188 11.50 43.13 15.80
CA ALA A 188 11.15 43.89 14.61
C ALA A 188 12.28 43.81 13.56
N GLY A 189 11.91 43.86 12.28
CA GLY A 189 12.87 43.90 11.19
C GLY A 189 12.70 42.80 10.14
N ALA A 190 13.73 42.61 9.33
CA ALA A 190 13.64 41.68 8.18
C ALA A 190 13.70 40.18 8.58
N ALA A 191 14.38 39.86 9.68
CA ALA A 191 14.62 38.45 10.06
C ALA A 191 13.32 37.63 10.28
N PRO A 192 12.32 38.08 11.08
CA PRO A 192 11.07 37.33 11.24
C PRO A 192 10.26 37.25 9.94
N VAL A 193 10.36 38.21 9.06
CA VAL A 193 9.71 38.19 7.75
C VAL A 193 10.36 37.13 6.85
N ILE A 194 11.69 37.08 6.77
CA ILE A 194 12.44 36.10 5.98
C ILE A 194 12.12 34.69 6.49
N VAL A 195 12.15 34.45 7.79
CA VAL A 195 11.81 33.13 8.35
C VAL A 195 10.37 32.76 8.04
N SER A 196 9.43 33.68 8.09
CA SER A 196 8.03 33.40 7.73
C SER A 196 7.86 33.06 6.25
N VAL A 197 8.61 33.73 5.35
CA VAL A 197 8.59 33.40 3.91
C VAL A 197 9.15 32.00 3.67
N ILE A 198 10.28 31.67 4.28
CA ILE A 198 10.88 30.32 4.15
C ILE A 198 9.92 29.26 4.72
N LEU A 199 9.26 29.55 5.86
CA LEU A 199 8.26 28.69 6.47
C LEU A 199 7.09 28.43 5.52
N VAL A 200 6.57 29.44 4.85
CA VAL A 200 5.48 29.28 3.86
C VAL A 200 5.93 28.43 2.68
N ILE A 201 7.14 28.65 2.16
CA ILE A 201 7.69 27.83 1.09
C ILE A 201 7.84 26.37 1.54
N ALA A 202 8.40 26.13 2.73
CA ALA A 202 8.53 24.78 3.28
C ALA A 202 7.15 24.12 3.48
N LEU A 203 6.16 24.89 3.95
CA LEU A 203 4.80 24.38 4.14
C LEU A 203 4.16 23.95 2.80
N VAL A 204 4.36 24.66 1.71
CA VAL A 204 3.84 24.28 0.39
C VAL A 204 4.31 22.88 -0.01
N PHE A 205 5.58 22.55 0.22
CA PHE A 205 6.09 21.20 -0.05
C PHE A 205 5.67 20.19 1.02
N ALA A 206 5.61 20.57 2.29
CA ALA A 206 5.22 19.68 3.39
C ALA A 206 3.76 19.21 3.28
N VAL A 207 2.88 19.97 2.64
CA VAL A 207 1.46 19.62 2.46
C VAL A 207 1.17 18.80 1.20
N LEU A 208 2.16 18.47 0.37
CA LEU A 208 1.95 17.65 -0.82
C LEU A 208 1.32 16.27 -0.49
N PRO A 209 1.73 15.53 0.57
CA PRO A 209 1.06 14.30 0.95
C PRO A 209 -0.40 14.49 1.37
N PHE A 210 -0.73 15.63 2.00
CA PHE A 210 -2.10 15.99 2.35
C PHE A 210 -2.97 16.18 1.10
N ILE A 211 -2.47 16.91 0.10
CA ILE A 211 -3.17 17.14 -1.16
C ILE A 211 -3.34 15.80 -1.90
N SER A 212 -2.26 15.01 -2.01
CA SER A 212 -2.31 13.69 -2.63
C SER A 212 -3.31 12.77 -1.94
N ALA A 213 -3.37 12.79 -0.59
CA ALA A 213 -4.31 11.99 0.19
C ALA A 213 -5.77 12.39 -0.06
N ILE A 214 -6.06 13.69 -0.20
CA ILE A 214 -7.42 14.17 -0.55
C ILE A 214 -7.81 13.69 -1.96
N VAL A 215 -6.92 13.90 -2.94
CA VAL A 215 -7.16 13.47 -4.32
C VAL A 215 -7.38 11.96 -4.38
N HIS A 216 -6.54 11.19 -3.67
CA HIS A 216 -6.65 9.74 -3.62
C HIS A 216 -7.92 9.27 -2.91
N ARG A 217 -8.36 9.98 -1.86
CA ARG A 217 -9.62 9.67 -1.18
C ARG A 217 -10.83 9.86 -2.08
N LEU A 218 -10.81 10.86 -2.97
CA LEU A 218 -11.89 11.17 -3.92
C LEU A 218 -11.80 10.32 -5.20
N ALA A 219 -10.69 9.62 -5.42
CA ALA A 219 -10.49 8.80 -6.60
C ALA A 219 -11.35 7.53 -6.55
N SER A 220 -11.82 7.10 -7.72
CA SER A 220 -12.52 5.83 -7.90
C SER A 220 -11.55 4.65 -7.79
N TYR A 221 -12.07 3.49 -7.41
CA TYR A 221 -11.35 2.24 -7.51
C TYR A 221 -11.24 1.79 -8.96
N ASN A 222 -10.13 1.14 -9.31
CA ASN A 222 -9.95 0.53 -10.63
C ASN A 222 -10.37 -0.95 -10.62
N ALA A 223 -10.66 -1.49 -11.79
CA ALA A 223 -11.01 -2.89 -11.94
C ALA A 223 -9.84 -3.87 -11.68
N GLY A 224 -8.61 -3.37 -11.65
CA GLY A 224 -7.42 -4.13 -11.26
C GLY A 224 -7.02 -5.24 -12.24
N ALA A 225 -7.31 -5.12 -13.54
CA ALA A 225 -6.95 -6.15 -14.53
C ALA A 225 -5.44 -6.41 -14.57
N ASN A 226 -4.64 -5.36 -14.73
CA ASN A 226 -3.18 -5.46 -14.74
C ASN A 226 -2.58 -5.56 -13.33
N CYS A 227 -3.12 -4.80 -12.38
CA CYS A 227 -2.65 -4.79 -11.00
C CYS A 227 -3.85 -5.02 -10.04
N ASN A 228 -4.16 -6.31 -9.65
CA ASN A 228 -3.27 -7.45 -9.87
C ASN A 228 -4.04 -8.72 -10.28
N ALA A 229 -5.18 -8.63 -10.98
CA ALA A 229 -5.89 -9.81 -11.46
C ALA A 229 -5.01 -10.69 -12.35
N SER A 230 -4.12 -10.09 -13.17
CA SER A 230 -3.15 -10.82 -13.99
C SER A 230 -2.18 -11.66 -13.16
N GLY A 231 -1.66 -11.11 -12.05
CA GLY A 231 -0.78 -11.85 -11.15
C GLY A 231 -1.49 -13.01 -10.45
N VAL A 232 -2.75 -12.80 -10.05
CA VAL A 232 -3.60 -13.85 -9.48
C VAL A 232 -3.86 -14.95 -10.50
N ALA A 233 -4.21 -14.59 -11.75
CA ALA A 233 -4.47 -15.57 -12.80
C ALA A 233 -3.24 -16.43 -13.10
N VAL A 234 -2.04 -15.83 -13.15
CA VAL A 234 -0.78 -16.58 -13.30
C VAL A 234 -0.54 -17.52 -12.10
N LEU A 235 -0.81 -17.06 -10.88
CA LEU A 235 -0.69 -17.90 -9.68
C LEU A 235 -1.66 -19.08 -9.72
N MET A 236 -2.92 -18.84 -10.12
CA MET A 236 -3.93 -19.89 -10.25
C MET A 236 -3.52 -20.94 -11.30
N GLU A 237 -3.03 -20.50 -12.45
CA GLU A 237 -2.54 -21.41 -13.50
C GLU A 237 -1.31 -22.21 -13.02
N ALA A 238 -0.36 -21.56 -12.33
CA ALA A 238 0.78 -22.27 -11.75
C ALA A 238 0.34 -23.32 -10.72
N ALA A 239 -0.62 -22.99 -9.86
CA ALA A 239 -1.19 -23.89 -8.89
C ALA A 239 -1.87 -25.11 -9.53
N SER A 240 -2.61 -24.90 -10.61
CA SER A 240 -3.28 -25.99 -11.33
C SER A 240 -2.30 -26.99 -11.97
N ARG A 241 -1.13 -26.51 -12.40
CA ARG A 241 -0.09 -27.38 -12.95
C ARG A 241 0.65 -28.18 -11.89
N VAL A 242 0.82 -27.61 -10.69
CA VAL A 242 1.49 -28.27 -9.57
C VAL A 242 0.56 -29.29 -8.91
N GLY A 243 -0.71 -28.96 -8.72
CA GLY A 243 -1.68 -29.80 -8.02
C GLY A 243 -2.14 -31.03 -8.81
N ARG A 244 -1.93 -31.06 -10.12
CA ARG A 244 -2.32 -32.24 -10.95
C ARG A 244 -1.19 -33.22 -11.06
N PRO A 245 -1.42 -34.50 -10.73
CA PRO A 245 -0.43 -35.54 -11.02
C PRO A 245 -0.22 -35.66 -12.54
N SER A 246 1.04 -35.82 -12.95
CA SER A 246 1.49 -35.87 -14.36
C SER A 246 0.81 -36.94 -15.21
N SER A 247 0.07 -37.88 -14.61
CA SER A 247 -0.67 -38.94 -15.30
C SER A 247 -1.95 -38.49 -16.01
N VAL A 248 -2.40 -37.25 -15.84
CA VAL A 248 -3.64 -36.72 -16.45
C VAL A 248 -3.36 -35.79 -17.64
N THR A 249 -2.14 -35.29 -17.78
CA THR A 249 -1.75 -34.46 -18.93
C THR A 249 -1.13 -35.33 -20.02
N GLY A 250 -1.98 -35.95 -20.84
CA GLY A 250 -1.57 -36.54 -22.12
C GLY A 250 -1.28 -35.45 -23.17
N ASP A 251 -0.62 -34.38 -22.79
CA ASP A 251 -0.21 -33.32 -23.70
C ASP A 251 1.31 -33.37 -23.86
N GLU A 252 1.73 -33.78 -25.05
CA GLU A 252 3.11 -34.00 -25.47
C GLU A 252 3.94 -32.70 -25.56
N GLY A 253 3.93 -31.85 -24.53
CA GLY A 253 4.62 -30.57 -24.59
C GLY A 253 5.24 -30.03 -23.32
N ALA A 254 4.94 -30.59 -22.17
CA ALA A 254 5.51 -30.12 -20.91
C ALA A 254 6.78 -30.93 -20.57
N SER A 255 7.95 -30.43 -20.95
CA SER A 255 9.21 -30.97 -20.42
C SER A 255 9.18 -30.87 -18.90
N PRO A 256 9.57 -31.94 -18.17
CA PRO A 256 9.67 -31.87 -16.72
C PRO A 256 10.67 -30.78 -16.34
N ILE A 257 10.34 -30.03 -15.30
CA ILE A 257 11.27 -29.06 -14.70
C ILE A 257 12.46 -29.86 -14.20
N VAL A 258 13.55 -29.86 -14.97
CA VAL A 258 14.81 -30.49 -14.58
C VAL A 258 15.32 -29.70 -13.38
N HIS A 259 15.37 -30.33 -12.21
CA HIS A 259 16.15 -29.83 -11.10
C HIS A 259 17.60 -29.73 -11.53
N GLY A 260 18.12 -28.50 -11.68
CA GLY A 260 19.52 -28.29 -11.97
C GLY A 260 20.36 -28.89 -10.86
N GLU A 261 21.09 -29.94 -11.17
CA GLU A 261 22.28 -30.35 -10.42
C GLU A 261 23.32 -29.24 -10.62
N GLU A 262 23.65 -28.56 -9.55
CA GLU A 262 24.86 -27.75 -9.50
C GLU A 262 26.05 -28.68 -9.30
N ALA A 263 26.93 -28.65 -10.26
CA ALA A 263 28.29 -29.13 -10.10
C ALA A 263 29.15 -28.14 -9.30
#